data_dd405fd87d9984e400f17db762ea89e3
#
_entry.id   dd405fd87d9984e400f17db762ea89e3
#
_cell.length_a   1.000
_cell.length_b   1.000
_cell.length_c   1.000
_cell.angle_alpha   90.00
_cell.angle_beta   90.00
_cell.angle_gamma   90.00
#
_symmetry.space_group_name_H-M   'P 1'
#
loop_
_entity.id
_entity.type
_entity.pdbx_description
1 polymer ?
#
loop_
_entity_poly.entity_id
_entity_poly.type
_entity_poly.pdbx_seq_one_letter_code
_entity_poly.pdbx_strand_id
1 'polypeptide(L)'
;HADKYHHGPSLQRPGIDDIESRLAQVGYKPSDVDIVLFTHLHWDHIFYLEKFTKARFICNEVEWDYAHNPVPLHYKSYCRPIIAKDGDVTCGDQFIAPYDQPGVYERFETVKGEVEIAPGVSVYESFGHCPGHMTVVVETEEGPYFCVGDSVFVMGNIDAPQEMQDELHYDICPPGRYVDIVAAWKTVRDTVRRCKESGVDPHKHLLLAHDVILSAAVEKYEDSHDNKLPVIGKKDTDFVFDEYKTAIIDKDARKAAKKAETKYFSQN
;
A
#
# COMPACT_ATOMS: atom_id res chain seq x y z
N HIS A 1 5.21 15.54 8.70
CA HIS A 1 6.36 14.63 8.87
C HIS A 1 6.88 14.14 7.52
N ALA A 2 6.04 13.63 6.62
CA ALA A 2 6.46 13.18 5.30
C ALA A 2 7.24 14.24 4.52
N ASP A 3 6.77 15.47 4.52
CA ASP A 3 7.43 16.61 3.84
C ASP A 3 8.84 16.88 4.37
N LYS A 4 9.03 16.74 5.68
CA LYS A 4 10.32 17.04 6.33
C LYS A 4 11.38 15.98 6.06
N TYR A 5 10.99 14.69 6.06
CA TYR A 5 11.95 13.59 6.05
C TYR A 5 12.07 12.89 4.70
N HIS A 6 11.04 12.95 3.89
CA HIS A 6 10.98 12.18 2.64
C HIS A 6 10.82 13.05 1.40
N HIS A 7 10.71 14.37 1.56
CA HIS A 7 10.43 15.31 0.47
C HIS A 7 9.21 14.91 -0.36
N GLY A 8 8.30 14.18 0.29
CA GLY A 8 7.03 13.80 -0.31
C GLY A 8 6.08 14.99 -0.40
N PRO A 9 5.12 14.96 -1.30
CA PRO A 9 4.06 15.96 -1.32
C PRO A 9 3.28 15.90 -0.01
N SER A 10 3.01 17.07 0.56
CA SER A 10 2.01 17.24 1.59
C SER A 10 0.65 16.76 1.08
N LEU A 11 -0.28 16.53 1.97
CA LEU A 11 -1.68 16.28 1.59
C LEU A 11 -2.13 17.34 0.57
N GLN A 12 -2.49 16.89 -0.61
CA GLN A 12 -2.83 17.81 -1.71
C GLN A 12 -4.16 18.52 -1.46
N ARG A 13 -5.07 17.86 -0.72
CA ARG A 13 -6.41 18.37 -0.37
C ARG A 13 -6.63 18.28 1.14
N PRO A 14 -6.03 19.19 1.96
CA PRO A 14 -6.26 19.21 3.41
C PRO A 14 -7.76 19.36 3.73
N GLY A 15 -8.24 18.60 4.71
CA GLY A 15 -9.67 18.55 5.04
C GLY A 15 -10.51 17.62 4.15
N ILE A 16 -9.88 16.98 3.15
CA ILE A 16 -10.47 15.95 2.29
C ILE A 16 -9.68 14.65 2.42
N ASP A 17 -8.36 14.71 2.23
CA ASP A 17 -7.50 13.52 2.17
C ASP A 17 -6.95 13.10 3.55
N ASP A 18 -7.18 13.86 4.60
CA ASP A 18 -6.77 13.46 5.94
C ASP A 18 -7.66 12.33 6.51
N ILE A 19 -7.09 11.56 7.42
CA ILE A 19 -7.74 10.35 7.95
C ILE A 19 -9.06 10.65 8.69
N GLU A 20 -9.17 11.80 9.34
CA GLU A 20 -10.39 12.20 10.03
C GLU A 20 -11.52 12.47 9.02
N SER A 21 -11.22 13.24 7.98
CA SER A 21 -12.19 13.57 6.93
C SER A 21 -12.65 12.32 6.18
N ARG A 22 -11.75 11.39 5.90
CA ARG A 22 -12.08 10.13 5.23
C ARG A 22 -12.96 9.22 6.09
N LEU A 23 -12.64 9.05 7.37
CA LEU A 23 -13.46 8.28 8.30
C LEU A 23 -14.83 8.93 8.53
N ALA A 24 -14.90 10.27 8.58
CA ALA A 24 -16.16 10.99 8.76
C ALA A 24 -17.16 10.72 7.62
N GLN A 25 -16.70 10.46 6.39
CA GLN A 25 -17.57 10.10 5.26
C GLN A 25 -18.37 8.82 5.49
N VAL A 26 -17.84 7.91 6.30
CA VAL A 26 -18.50 6.64 6.67
C VAL A 26 -19.04 6.66 8.11
N GLY A 27 -19.10 7.85 8.73
CA GLY A 27 -19.70 8.06 10.05
C GLY A 27 -18.82 7.71 11.23
N TYR A 28 -17.51 7.56 11.03
CA TYR A 28 -16.54 7.21 12.07
C TYR A 28 -15.51 8.32 12.27
N LYS A 29 -14.80 8.24 13.37
CA LYS A 29 -13.60 9.03 13.69
C LYS A 29 -12.48 8.09 14.13
N PRO A 30 -11.19 8.50 14.13
CA PRO A 30 -10.08 7.62 14.50
C PRO A 30 -10.23 6.95 15.87
N SER A 31 -10.86 7.63 16.84
CA SER A 31 -11.13 7.05 18.16
C SER A 31 -12.22 5.97 18.19
N ASP A 32 -12.93 5.73 17.09
CA ASP A 32 -13.93 4.67 17.00
C ASP A 32 -13.34 3.37 16.42
N VAL A 33 -12.13 3.46 15.85
CA VAL A 33 -11.43 2.32 15.25
C VAL A 33 -10.84 1.44 16.34
N ASP A 34 -11.15 0.14 16.31
CA ASP A 34 -10.68 -0.84 17.28
C ASP A 34 -9.39 -1.55 16.85
N ILE A 35 -9.16 -1.69 15.55
CA ILE A 35 -8.00 -2.39 14.98
C ILE A 35 -7.48 -1.62 13.77
N VAL A 36 -6.16 -1.45 13.70
CA VAL A 36 -5.44 -1.00 12.50
C VAL A 36 -4.47 -2.10 12.08
N LEU A 37 -4.60 -2.55 10.84
CA LEU A 37 -3.75 -3.58 10.25
C LEU A 37 -2.71 -2.94 9.34
N PHE A 38 -1.45 -3.36 9.47
CA PHE A 38 -0.36 -2.89 8.61
C PHE A 38 0.05 -3.98 7.65
N THR A 39 0.09 -3.68 6.37
CA THR A 39 0.74 -4.57 5.41
C THR A 39 2.23 -4.66 5.70
N HIS A 40 2.85 -3.54 6.07
CA HIS A 40 4.22 -3.41 6.51
C HIS A 40 4.46 -2.05 7.19
N LEU A 41 5.66 -1.82 7.73
CA LEU A 41 5.96 -0.65 8.56
C LEU A 41 6.85 0.41 7.87
N HIS A 42 6.82 0.51 6.55
CA HIS A 42 7.47 1.62 5.86
C HIS A 42 6.77 2.95 6.17
N TRP A 43 7.53 4.03 6.07
CA TRP A 43 7.14 5.39 6.49
C TRP A 43 5.80 5.88 5.91
N ASP A 44 5.51 5.53 4.67
CA ASP A 44 4.32 5.96 3.94
C ASP A 44 3.05 5.16 4.31
N HIS A 45 3.18 4.12 5.14
CA HIS A 45 2.07 3.29 5.60
C HIS A 45 1.76 3.42 7.11
N ILE A 46 2.51 4.24 7.86
CA ILE A 46 2.46 4.24 9.33
C ILE A 46 2.23 5.61 9.98
N PHE A 47 1.79 6.62 9.26
CA PHE A 47 1.54 7.92 9.88
C PHE A 47 0.18 8.02 10.57
N TYR A 48 0.05 9.00 11.47
CA TYR A 48 -1.17 9.33 12.22
C TYR A 48 -1.63 8.28 13.23
N LEU A 49 -0.76 7.39 13.70
CA LEU A 49 -1.11 6.33 14.66
C LEU A 49 -1.64 6.89 15.98
N GLU A 50 -1.14 8.04 16.40
CA GLU A 50 -1.56 8.75 17.62
C GLU A 50 -3.04 9.16 17.61
N LYS A 51 -3.66 9.25 16.42
CA LYS A 51 -5.08 9.59 16.28
C LYS A 51 -6.00 8.42 16.65
N PHE A 52 -5.52 7.20 16.49
CA PHE A 52 -6.26 5.97 16.80
C PHE A 52 -6.10 5.62 18.29
N THR A 53 -6.74 6.39 19.17
CA THR A 53 -6.44 6.39 20.61
C THR A 53 -6.74 5.10 21.36
N LYS A 54 -7.58 4.21 20.81
CA LYS A 54 -7.93 2.91 21.44
C LYS A 54 -7.58 1.69 20.57
N ALA A 55 -7.20 1.90 19.32
CA ALA A 55 -6.96 0.79 18.40
C ALA A 55 -5.78 -0.07 18.83
N ARG A 56 -5.91 -1.37 18.65
CA ARG A 56 -4.79 -2.31 18.58
C ARG A 56 -4.14 -2.18 17.20
N PHE A 57 -2.84 -2.26 17.15
CA PHE A 57 -2.04 -2.17 15.94
C PHE A 57 -1.46 -3.56 15.64
N ILE A 58 -1.76 -4.12 14.46
CA ILE A 58 -1.35 -5.48 14.14
C ILE A 58 -0.46 -5.48 12.90
N CYS A 59 0.72 -6.07 13.03
CA CYS A 59 1.67 -6.31 11.94
C CYS A 59 2.26 -7.72 12.01
N ASN A 60 3.03 -8.12 11.01
CA ASN A 60 3.77 -9.38 11.05
C ASN A 60 4.92 -9.33 12.07
N GLU A 61 5.21 -10.46 12.75
CA GLU A 61 6.30 -10.54 13.74
C GLU A 61 7.68 -10.23 13.12
N VAL A 62 7.93 -10.71 11.91
CA VAL A 62 9.20 -10.47 11.20
C VAL A 62 9.35 -9.00 10.82
N GLU A 63 8.25 -8.36 10.41
CA GLU A 63 8.24 -6.92 10.09
C GLU A 63 8.51 -6.08 11.33
N TRP A 64 7.89 -6.44 12.46
CA TRP A 64 8.10 -5.77 13.73
C TRP A 64 9.55 -5.82 14.17
N ASP A 65 10.14 -7.01 14.18
CA ASP A 65 11.54 -7.22 14.56
C ASP A 65 12.49 -6.47 13.61
N TYR A 66 12.22 -6.54 12.30
CA TYR A 66 13.05 -5.88 11.31
C TYR A 66 12.94 -4.34 11.39
N ALA A 67 11.75 -3.79 11.60
CA ALA A 67 11.53 -2.36 11.73
C ALA A 67 12.35 -1.73 12.88
N HIS A 68 12.61 -2.49 13.94
CA HIS A 68 13.42 -2.04 15.08
C HIS A 68 14.92 -2.18 14.85
N ASN A 69 15.36 -3.05 13.94
CA ASN A 69 16.78 -3.25 13.65
C ASN A 69 17.01 -3.51 12.13
N PRO A 70 16.60 -2.58 11.26
CA PRO A 70 16.78 -2.74 9.83
C PRO A 70 18.25 -2.59 9.44
N VAL A 71 18.63 -3.10 8.28
CA VAL A 71 19.94 -2.78 7.69
C VAL A 71 20.05 -1.28 7.41
N PRO A 72 21.24 -0.66 7.46
CA PRO A 72 21.41 0.79 7.33
C PRO A 72 20.79 1.41 6.06
N LEU A 73 20.75 0.65 4.97
CA LEU A 73 20.12 1.09 3.71
C LEU A 73 18.60 1.32 3.84
N HIS A 74 17.96 0.71 4.83
CA HIS A 74 16.52 0.81 5.07
C HIS A 74 16.15 1.76 6.21
N TYR A 75 17.11 2.41 6.87
CA TYR A 75 16.85 3.32 7.99
C TYR A 75 15.79 4.37 7.63
N LYS A 76 15.90 4.98 6.45
CA LYS A 76 14.93 5.97 5.98
C LYS A 76 13.53 5.36 5.82
N SER A 77 13.43 4.15 5.28
CA SER A 77 12.15 3.48 5.08
C SER A 77 11.43 3.19 6.40
N TYR A 78 12.18 2.89 7.45
CA TYR A 78 11.64 2.58 8.78
C TYR A 78 11.74 3.73 9.78
N CYS A 79 11.89 4.96 9.30
CA CYS A 79 12.00 6.16 10.16
C CYS A 79 13.12 6.05 11.22
N ARG A 80 14.20 5.34 10.94
CA ARG A 80 15.35 5.24 11.84
C ARG A 80 16.30 6.43 11.65
N PRO A 81 16.93 6.92 12.73
CA PRO A 81 17.89 8.02 12.63
C PRO A 81 19.10 7.62 11.81
N ILE A 82 19.53 8.50 10.92
CA ILE A 82 20.77 8.39 10.15
C ILE A 82 21.75 9.40 10.72
N ILE A 83 22.82 8.91 11.33
CA ILE A 83 23.86 9.74 11.93
C ILE A 83 24.99 9.92 10.92
N ALA A 84 25.24 11.14 10.48
CA ALA A 84 26.36 11.49 9.63
C ALA A 84 27.69 11.41 10.40
N LYS A 85 28.83 11.39 9.67
CA LYS A 85 30.17 11.27 10.28
C LYS A 85 30.55 12.44 11.19
N ASP A 86 29.98 13.61 10.99
CA ASP A 86 30.14 14.81 11.80
C ASP A 86 29.22 14.84 13.04
N GLY A 87 28.40 13.82 13.22
CA GLY A 87 27.42 13.74 14.31
C GLY A 87 26.08 14.37 13.99
N ASP A 88 25.93 15.03 12.82
CA ASP A 88 24.64 15.52 12.38
C ASP A 88 23.68 14.36 12.09
N VAL A 89 22.46 14.45 12.63
CA VAL A 89 21.40 13.47 12.38
C VAL A 89 20.59 13.94 11.19
N THR A 90 20.78 13.27 10.04
CA THR A 90 20.17 13.67 8.76
C THR A 90 18.75 13.15 8.57
N CYS A 91 18.35 12.20 9.41
CA CYS A 91 16.98 11.70 9.42
C CYS A 91 16.57 11.49 10.88
N GLY A 92 15.73 12.37 11.41
CA GLY A 92 15.06 12.16 12.68
C GLY A 92 15.85 12.38 13.96
N ASP A 93 16.70 13.41 14.04
CA ASP A 93 17.43 13.78 15.27
C ASP A 93 16.55 14.05 16.51
N GLN A 94 15.24 14.13 16.31
CA GLN A 94 14.21 14.19 17.34
C GLN A 94 12.97 13.37 16.97
N PHE A 95 13.10 12.46 15.99
CA PHE A 95 11.97 11.72 15.47
C PHE A 95 11.97 10.30 16.03
N ILE A 96 11.01 10.05 16.88
CA ILE A 96 10.66 8.69 17.27
C ILE A 96 9.77 8.14 16.16
N ALA A 97 10.10 6.96 15.64
CA ALA A 97 9.25 6.31 14.64
C ALA A 97 7.79 6.26 15.12
N PRO A 98 6.78 6.46 14.27
CA PRO A 98 5.39 6.48 14.70
C PRO A 98 5.00 5.29 15.57
N TYR A 99 5.51 4.10 15.26
CA TYR A 99 5.26 2.87 16.00
C TYR A 99 6.05 2.77 17.33
N ASP A 100 7.07 3.61 17.56
CA ASP A 100 7.84 3.66 18.84
C ASP A 100 7.33 4.73 19.81
N GLN A 101 6.31 5.51 19.42
CA GLN A 101 5.81 6.57 20.30
C GLN A 101 5.14 5.99 21.55
N PRO A 102 5.35 6.60 22.72
CA PRO A 102 4.64 6.20 23.94
C PRO A 102 3.12 6.23 23.74
N GLY A 103 2.44 5.20 24.22
CA GLY A 103 1.00 5.04 24.03
C GLY A 103 0.58 4.49 22.67
N VAL A 104 1.53 4.35 21.73
CA VAL A 104 1.36 3.64 20.45
C VAL A 104 2.05 2.30 20.51
N TYR A 105 3.33 2.26 20.89
CA TYR A 105 4.16 1.06 20.97
C TYR A 105 3.48 -0.08 21.76
N GLU A 106 2.92 0.23 22.92
CA GLU A 106 2.31 -0.76 23.82
C GLU A 106 1.03 -1.40 23.28
N ARG A 107 0.50 -0.88 22.17
CA ARG A 107 -0.71 -1.38 21.50
C ARG A 107 -0.43 -2.21 20.27
N PHE A 108 0.86 -2.41 19.93
CA PHE A 108 1.24 -3.31 18.85
C PHE A 108 1.15 -4.76 19.29
N GLU A 109 0.58 -5.56 18.41
CA GLU A 109 0.49 -7.01 18.49
C GLU A 109 1.05 -7.59 17.20
N THR A 110 1.74 -8.70 17.29
CA THR A 110 2.31 -9.35 16.12
C THR A 110 1.58 -10.65 15.79
N VAL A 111 1.51 -10.94 14.50
CA VAL A 111 0.94 -12.19 13.98
C VAL A 111 1.93 -12.88 13.06
N LYS A 112 1.70 -14.16 12.82
CA LYS A 112 2.51 -15.01 11.95
C LYS A 112 1.63 -15.91 11.12
N GLY A 113 2.04 -16.14 9.86
CA GLY A 113 1.33 -17.03 8.96
C GLY A 113 0.01 -16.43 8.44
N GLU A 114 -0.99 -17.28 8.29
CA GLU A 114 -2.32 -16.90 7.86
C GLU A 114 -3.28 -16.90 9.07
N VAL A 115 -3.89 -15.75 9.37
CA VAL A 115 -4.67 -15.53 10.59
C VAL A 115 -5.94 -14.75 10.29
N GLU A 116 -7.09 -15.20 10.79
CA GLU A 116 -8.31 -14.39 10.86
C GLU A 116 -8.19 -13.43 12.05
N ILE A 117 -8.27 -12.14 11.77
CA ILE A 117 -8.13 -11.05 12.76
C ILE A 117 -9.49 -10.66 13.33
N ALA A 118 -10.50 -10.63 12.48
CA ALA A 118 -11.89 -10.36 12.82
C ALA A 118 -12.78 -11.12 11.83
N PRO A 119 -14.06 -11.34 12.13
CA PRO A 119 -14.95 -12.04 11.21
C PRO A 119 -14.94 -11.41 9.82
N GLY A 120 -14.51 -12.19 8.81
CA GLY A 120 -14.38 -11.74 7.43
C GLY A 120 -13.15 -10.86 7.15
N VAL A 121 -12.22 -10.71 8.08
CA VAL A 121 -10.95 -10.01 7.86
C VAL A 121 -9.80 -10.91 8.26
N SER A 122 -8.96 -11.28 7.30
CA SER A 122 -7.78 -12.12 7.52
C SER A 122 -6.51 -11.49 6.94
N VAL A 123 -5.38 -12.02 7.34
CA VAL A 123 -4.06 -11.64 6.81
C VAL A 123 -3.30 -12.90 6.41
N TYR A 124 -2.40 -12.78 5.44
CA TYR A 124 -1.41 -13.80 5.12
C TYR A 124 -0.07 -13.17 4.77
N GLU A 125 1.01 -13.93 4.99
CA GLU A 125 2.37 -13.50 4.68
C GLU A 125 2.57 -13.36 3.17
N SER A 126 3.08 -12.19 2.75
CA SER A 126 3.33 -11.84 1.34
C SER A 126 4.70 -11.17 1.21
N PHE A 127 5.75 -11.89 1.61
CA PHE A 127 7.12 -11.42 1.70
C PHE A 127 7.72 -11.04 0.35
N GLY A 128 8.78 -10.25 0.39
CA GLY A 128 9.58 -9.88 -0.77
C GLY A 128 9.84 -8.39 -0.89
N HIS A 129 8.82 -7.56 -0.79
CA HIS A 129 8.98 -6.10 -0.72
C HIS A 129 9.77 -5.71 0.54
N CYS A 130 9.36 -6.21 1.68
CA CYS A 130 10.09 -6.18 2.93
C CYS A 130 10.05 -7.58 3.60
N PRO A 131 10.83 -7.82 4.68
CA PRO A 131 10.95 -9.14 5.27
C PRO A 131 9.66 -9.69 5.86
N GLY A 132 8.78 -8.83 6.37
CA GLY A 132 7.56 -9.22 7.08
C GLY A 132 6.26 -8.68 6.46
N HIS A 133 6.25 -8.41 5.15
CA HIS A 133 5.05 -7.93 4.47
C HIS A 133 3.89 -8.92 4.59
N MET A 134 2.67 -8.41 4.81
CA MET A 134 1.43 -9.19 4.74
C MET A 134 0.39 -8.53 3.85
N THR A 135 -0.48 -9.36 3.28
CA THR A 135 -1.68 -8.92 2.57
C THR A 135 -2.88 -9.07 3.49
N VAL A 136 -3.74 -8.07 3.50
CA VAL A 136 -5.03 -8.11 4.22
C VAL A 136 -6.13 -8.53 3.25
N VAL A 137 -6.96 -9.47 3.66
CA VAL A 137 -8.11 -9.94 2.88
C VAL A 137 -9.39 -9.55 3.60
N VAL A 138 -10.32 -8.93 2.87
CA VAL A 138 -11.61 -8.51 3.39
C VAL A 138 -12.72 -9.19 2.60
N GLU A 139 -13.50 -10.02 3.25
CA GLU A 139 -14.69 -10.66 2.66
C GLU A 139 -15.79 -9.64 2.43
N THR A 140 -16.38 -9.65 1.25
CA THR A 140 -17.45 -8.72 0.85
C THR A 140 -18.58 -9.43 0.13
N GLU A 141 -19.67 -8.73 -0.20
CA GLU A 141 -20.78 -9.27 -0.99
C GLU A 141 -20.39 -9.71 -2.41
N GLU A 142 -19.28 -9.18 -2.94
CA GLU A 142 -18.75 -9.50 -4.28
C GLU A 142 -17.61 -10.51 -4.24
N GLY A 143 -17.27 -11.02 -3.06
CA GLY A 143 -16.11 -11.87 -2.80
C GLY A 143 -14.98 -11.12 -2.12
N PRO A 144 -13.85 -11.79 -1.85
CA PRO A 144 -12.74 -11.19 -1.11
C PRO A 144 -12.05 -10.09 -1.90
N TYR A 145 -11.72 -8.98 -1.22
CA TYR A 145 -10.80 -7.96 -1.67
C TYR A 145 -9.46 -8.11 -0.97
N PHE A 146 -8.37 -7.87 -1.70
CA PHE A 146 -7.00 -8.05 -1.23
C PHE A 146 -6.30 -6.70 -1.15
N CYS A 147 -6.06 -6.19 0.05
CA CYS A 147 -5.22 -5.02 0.29
C CYS A 147 -3.76 -5.47 0.25
N VAL A 148 -3.14 -5.35 -0.91
CA VAL A 148 -1.84 -5.97 -1.21
C VAL A 148 -0.64 -5.10 -0.82
N GLY A 149 -0.87 -3.89 -0.32
CA GLY A 149 0.21 -2.96 0.02
C GLY A 149 1.22 -2.84 -1.11
N ASP A 150 2.49 -3.05 -0.77
CA ASP A 150 3.62 -2.91 -1.67
C ASP A 150 4.09 -4.22 -2.30
N SER A 151 3.40 -5.32 -2.04
CA SER A 151 3.69 -6.58 -2.75
C SER A 151 3.27 -6.54 -4.23
N VAL A 152 2.29 -5.67 -4.57
CA VAL A 152 1.87 -5.35 -5.94
C VAL A 152 1.67 -3.83 -6.02
N PHE A 153 2.53 -3.13 -6.76
CA PHE A 153 2.45 -1.66 -6.87
C PHE A 153 1.42 -1.20 -7.89
N VAL A 154 1.43 -1.83 -9.03
CA VAL A 154 0.63 -1.45 -10.20
C VAL A 154 0.09 -2.69 -10.87
N MET A 155 -0.99 -2.54 -11.63
CA MET A 155 -1.61 -3.64 -12.34
C MET A 155 -0.63 -4.33 -13.33
N GLY A 156 0.34 -3.61 -13.85
CA GLY A 156 1.42 -4.18 -14.67
C GLY A 156 2.30 -5.23 -13.97
N ASN A 157 2.24 -5.33 -12.64
CA ASN A 157 2.95 -6.39 -11.92
C ASN A 157 2.28 -7.76 -12.10
N ILE A 158 0.96 -7.79 -12.29
CA ILE A 158 0.19 -9.02 -12.54
C ILE A 158 -0.08 -9.27 -14.02
N ASP A 159 0.11 -8.25 -14.85
CA ASP A 159 0.02 -8.30 -16.31
C ASP A 159 1.32 -7.75 -16.90
N ALA A 160 2.35 -8.57 -16.97
CA ALA A 160 3.61 -8.16 -17.56
C ALA A 160 3.39 -7.66 -19.01
N PRO A 161 4.14 -6.64 -19.48
CA PRO A 161 4.05 -6.20 -20.86
C PRO A 161 4.19 -7.34 -21.85
N GLN A 162 3.47 -7.29 -22.98
CA GLN A 162 3.43 -8.38 -23.96
C GLN A 162 4.82 -8.75 -24.48
N GLU A 163 5.69 -7.74 -24.66
CA GLU A 163 7.07 -7.96 -25.07
C GLU A 163 7.85 -8.84 -24.06
N MET A 164 7.59 -8.66 -22.75
CA MET A 164 8.21 -9.50 -21.71
C MET A 164 7.63 -10.91 -21.70
N GLN A 165 6.32 -11.06 -21.94
CA GLN A 165 5.69 -12.37 -22.06
C GLN A 165 6.25 -13.14 -23.27
N ASP A 166 6.39 -12.48 -24.39
CA ASP A 166 6.87 -13.08 -25.64
C ASP A 166 8.36 -13.46 -25.58
N GLU A 167 9.19 -12.60 -25.00
CA GLU A 167 10.64 -12.80 -24.94
C GLU A 167 11.10 -13.64 -23.73
N LEU A 168 10.47 -13.44 -22.58
CA LEU A 168 10.93 -14.00 -21.30
C LEU A 168 10.00 -15.09 -20.75
N HIS A 169 8.87 -15.32 -21.41
CA HIS A 169 7.88 -16.36 -21.08
C HIS A 169 7.32 -16.28 -19.66
N TYR A 170 7.14 -15.08 -19.12
CA TYR A 170 6.43 -14.88 -17.87
C TYR A 170 5.38 -13.77 -17.97
N ASP A 171 4.28 -13.98 -17.24
CA ASP A 171 3.07 -13.17 -17.27
C ASP A 171 3.00 -12.16 -16.12
N ILE A 172 3.90 -12.25 -15.15
CA ILE A 172 3.99 -11.35 -13.99
C ILE A 172 5.37 -10.75 -13.87
N CYS A 173 5.44 -9.56 -13.27
CA CYS A 173 6.69 -8.86 -12.96
C CYS A 173 6.60 -8.27 -11.55
N PRO A 174 7.41 -8.70 -10.58
CA PRO A 174 7.40 -8.10 -9.24
C PRO A 174 7.68 -6.60 -9.30
N PRO A 175 7.22 -5.82 -8.31
CA PRO A 175 7.60 -4.42 -8.16
C PRO A 175 9.12 -4.25 -8.10
N GLY A 176 9.64 -3.13 -8.62
CA GLY A 176 11.07 -2.86 -8.63
C GLY A 176 11.70 -2.54 -7.25
N ARG A 177 10.88 -2.46 -6.20
CA ARG A 177 11.32 -2.28 -4.81
C ARG A 177 11.06 -3.56 -4.03
N TYR A 178 12.13 -4.27 -3.72
CA TYR A 178 12.09 -5.53 -2.97
C TYR A 178 13.41 -5.75 -2.22
N VAL A 179 13.35 -6.50 -1.13
CA VAL A 179 14.52 -7.01 -0.41
C VAL A 179 14.88 -8.43 -0.87
N ASP A 180 13.89 -9.17 -1.37
CA ASP A 180 14.04 -10.52 -1.93
C ASP A 180 13.21 -10.67 -3.19
N ILE A 181 13.85 -10.68 -4.36
CA ILE A 181 13.19 -10.80 -5.67
C ILE A 181 12.48 -12.14 -5.84
N VAL A 182 13.03 -13.22 -5.29
CA VAL A 182 12.44 -14.56 -5.43
C VAL A 182 11.16 -14.66 -4.60
N ALA A 183 11.19 -14.14 -3.38
CA ALA A 183 10.01 -14.05 -2.53
C ALA A 183 8.96 -13.12 -3.16
N ALA A 184 9.34 -11.94 -3.64
CA ALA A 184 8.44 -11.00 -4.30
C ALA A 184 7.73 -11.63 -5.51
N TRP A 185 8.46 -12.33 -6.35
CA TRP A 185 7.88 -13.03 -7.50
C TRP A 185 6.88 -14.12 -7.10
N LYS A 186 7.24 -14.92 -6.08
CA LYS A 186 6.32 -15.93 -5.53
C LYS A 186 5.06 -15.30 -4.95
N THR A 187 5.21 -14.20 -4.23
CA THR A 187 4.10 -13.45 -3.62
C THR A 187 3.12 -12.94 -4.69
N VAL A 188 3.60 -12.31 -5.76
CA VAL A 188 2.71 -11.83 -6.84
C VAL A 188 1.93 -13.01 -7.45
N ARG A 189 2.61 -14.13 -7.74
CA ARG A 189 1.95 -15.34 -8.25
C ARG A 189 0.93 -15.92 -7.26
N ASP A 190 1.27 -16.00 -5.99
CA ASP A 190 0.38 -16.54 -4.96
C ASP A 190 -0.87 -15.65 -4.81
N THR A 191 -0.70 -14.33 -4.81
CA THR A 191 -1.80 -13.38 -4.74
C THR A 191 -2.77 -13.55 -5.92
N VAL A 192 -2.26 -13.61 -7.15
CA VAL A 192 -3.09 -13.86 -8.34
C VAL A 192 -3.79 -15.22 -8.27
N ARG A 193 -3.07 -16.26 -7.82
CA ARG A 193 -3.65 -17.59 -7.63
C ARG A 193 -4.79 -17.57 -6.61
N ARG A 194 -4.60 -16.93 -5.44
CA ARG A 194 -5.62 -16.80 -4.38
C ARG A 194 -6.87 -16.10 -4.89
N CYS A 195 -6.75 -15.01 -5.65
CA CYS A 195 -7.90 -14.36 -6.29
C CYS A 195 -8.68 -15.35 -7.18
N LYS A 196 -7.98 -16.05 -8.07
CA LYS A 196 -8.60 -17.02 -8.99
C LYS A 196 -9.26 -18.19 -8.26
N GLU A 197 -8.61 -18.74 -7.22
CA GLU A 197 -9.16 -19.82 -6.38
C GLU A 197 -10.40 -19.38 -5.59
N SER A 198 -10.46 -18.10 -5.19
CA SER A 198 -11.64 -17.48 -4.58
C SER A 198 -12.74 -17.11 -5.59
N GLY A 199 -12.51 -17.36 -6.89
CA GLY A 199 -13.48 -17.08 -7.95
C GLY A 199 -13.59 -15.60 -8.32
N VAL A 200 -12.62 -14.78 -7.95
CA VAL A 200 -12.62 -13.33 -8.24
C VAL A 200 -11.55 -12.92 -9.25
N ASP A 201 -11.83 -11.85 -10.00
CA ASP A 201 -10.91 -11.28 -10.98
C ASP A 201 -9.83 -10.43 -10.25
N PRO A 202 -8.53 -10.77 -10.34
CA PRO A 202 -7.46 -9.99 -9.72
C PRO A 202 -7.50 -8.50 -10.09
N HIS A 203 -7.89 -8.16 -11.34
CA HIS A 203 -7.95 -6.78 -11.79
C HIS A 203 -9.02 -5.93 -11.10
N LYS A 204 -9.99 -6.57 -10.48
CA LYS A 204 -11.09 -5.91 -9.77
C LYS A 204 -10.93 -5.99 -8.25
N HIS A 205 -10.24 -7.00 -7.74
CA HIS A 205 -10.21 -7.32 -6.32
C HIS A 205 -8.88 -7.07 -5.63
N LEU A 206 -7.84 -6.62 -6.37
CA LEU A 206 -6.60 -6.14 -5.77
C LEU A 206 -6.67 -4.62 -5.51
N LEU A 207 -6.47 -4.22 -4.25
CA LEU A 207 -6.38 -2.82 -3.84
C LEU A 207 -4.90 -2.43 -3.79
N LEU A 208 -4.48 -1.66 -4.78
CA LEU A 208 -3.09 -1.29 -5.03
C LEU A 208 -2.78 0.06 -4.38
N ALA A 209 -1.77 0.13 -3.53
CA ALA A 209 -1.43 1.35 -2.79
C ALA A 209 -0.75 2.42 -3.66
N HIS A 210 0.03 2.01 -4.66
CA HIS A 210 0.87 2.90 -5.48
C HIS A 210 0.47 2.99 -6.95
N ASP A 211 -0.73 2.53 -7.30
CA ASP A 211 -1.19 2.59 -8.69
C ASP A 211 -1.82 3.95 -9.00
N VAL A 212 -1.11 4.73 -9.83
CA VAL A 212 -1.54 6.08 -10.21
C VAL A 212 -2.82 6.09 -11.05
N ILE A 213 -3.13 4.99 -11.73
CA ILE A 213 -4.32 4.87 -12.56
C ILE A 213 -5.54 4.62 -11.67
N LEU A 214 -5.39 3.75 -10.66
CA LEU A 214 -6.43 3.56 -9.65
C LEU A 214 -6.68 4.87 -8.87
N SER A 215 -5.61 5.56 -8.45
CA SER A 215 -5.74 6.85 -7.78
C SER A 215 -6.49 7.87 -8.64
N ALA A 216 -6.15 7.98 -9.93
CA ALA A 216 -6.82 8.89 -10.85
C ALA A 216 -8.30 8.50 -11.09
N ALA A 217 -8.62 7.21 -11.12
CA ALA A 217 -10.01 6.74 -11.22
C ALA A 217 -10.83 7.10 -9.98
N VAL A 218 -10.24 6.97 -8.79
CA VAL A 218 -10.86 7.38 -7.52
C VAL A 218 -11.06 8.90 -7.48
N GLU A 219 -10.04 9.69 -7.83
CA GLU A 219 -10.16 11.16 -7.90
C GLU A 219 -11.27 11.61 -8.86
N LYS A 220 -11.35 11.02 -10.06
CA LYS A 220 -12.41 11.30 -11.03
C LYS A 220 -13.80 10.97 -10.48
N TYR A 221 -13.92 9.86 -9.74
CA TYR A 221 -15.16 9.51 -9.07
C TYR A 221 -15.53 10.55 -8.00
N GLU A 222 -14.58 10.92 -7.14
CA GLU A 222 -14.76 11.93 -6.09
C GLU A 222 -15.20 13.28 -6.67
N ASP A 223 -14.57 13.74 -7.76
CA ASP A 223 -14.91 14.99 -8.44
C ASP A 223 -16.37 15.02 -8.92
N SER A 224 -16.91 13.87 -9.33
CA SER A 224 -18.29 13.74 -9.79
C SER A 224 -19.30 13.44 -8.67
N HIS A 225 -18.83 13.12 -7.46
CA HIS A 225 -19.66 12.68 -6.32
C HIS A 225 -19.43 13.50 -5.05
N ASP A 226 -19.11 14.78 -5.19
CA ASP A 226 -18.95 15.73 -4.07
C ASP A 226 -17.88 15.28 -3.05
N ASN A 227 -16.73 14.84 -3.56
CA ASN A 227 -15.59 14.31 -2.81
C ASN A 227 -15.88 13.05 -1.97
N LYS A 228 -16.94 12.31 -2.30
CA LYS A 228 -17.23 11.04 -1.65
C LYS A 228 -16.34 9.92 -2.19
N LEU A 229 -15.82 9.10 -1.30
CA LEU A 229 -15.11 7.89 -1.68
C LEU A 229 -16.04 6.89 -2.38
N PRO A 230 -15.57 6.18 -3.40
CA PRO A 230 -16.32 5.08 -3.98
C PRO A 230 -16.53 3.97 -2.94
N VAL A 231 -17.69 3.34 -2.98
CA VAL A 231 -17.98 2.14 -2.20
C VAL A 231 -17.72 0.94 -3.10
N ILE A 232 -16.85 0.03 -2.66
CA ILE A 232 -16.52 -1.22 -3.34
C ILE A 232 -17.01 -2.41 -2.50
N GLY A 233 -17.08 -3.60 -3.11
CA GLY A 233 -17.49 -4.80 -2.42
C GLY A 233 -19.00 -4.94 -2.19
N LYS A 234 -19.81 -4.07 -2.77
CA LYS A 234 -21.27 -4.17 -2.81
C LYS A 234 -21.76 -4.36 -4.23
N LYS A 235 -22.78 -5.20 -4.41
CA LYS A 235 -23.31 -5.56 -5.73
C LYS A 235 -23.84 -4.40 -6.57
N ASP A 236 -24.27 -3.33 -5.95
CA ASP A 236 -24.87 -2.15 -6.61
C ASP A 236 -23.95 -0.92 -6.54
N THR A 237 -22.64 -1.10 -6.55
CA THR A 237 -21.71 0.02 -6.60
C THR A 237 -21.72 0.68 -7.97
N ASP A 238 -21.64 2.00 -8.00
CA ASP A 238 -21.51 2.81 -9.22
C ASP A 238 -20.04 3.09 -9.59
N PHE A 239 -19.09 2.61 -8.80
CA PHE A 239 -17.67 2.68 -9.12
C PHE A 239 -17.26 1.57 -10.10
N VAL A 240 -16.85 1.97 -11.30
CA VAL A 240 -16.57 1.04 -12.41
C VAL A 240 -15.08 0.76 -12.54
N PHE A 241 -14.64 -0.43 -12.15
CA PHE A 241 -13.27 -0.91 -12.36
C PHE A 241 -12.91 -1.14 -13.84
N ASP A 242 -13.89 -1.26 -14.74
CA ASP A 242 -13.64 -1.48 -16.17
C ASP A 242 -13.03 -0.25 -16.85
N GLU A 243 -13.32 0.96 -16.40
CA GLU A 243 -12.64 2.18 -16.86
C GLU A 243 -11.16 2.16 -16.50
N TYR A 244 -10.82 1.64 -15.32
CA TYR A 244 -9.46 1.44 -14.86
C TYR A 244 -8.69 0.45 -15.75
N LYS A 245 -9.31 -0.67 -16.11
CA LYS A 245 -8.74 -1.69 -16.99
C LYS A 245 -8.44 -1.12 -18.39
N THR A 246 -9.33 -0.35 -18.94
CA THR A 246 -9.20 0.30 -20.26
C THR A 246 -8.04 1.31 -20.28
N ALA A 247 -7.88 2.10 -19.22
CA ALA A 247 -6.79 3.07 -19.10
C ALA A 247 -5.38 2.42 -19.06
N ILE A 248 -5.24 1.25 -18.41
CA ILE A 248 -3.97 0.51 -18.35
C ILE A 248 -3.58 -0.05 -19.71
N ILE A 249 -4.55 -0.50 -20.49
CA ILE A 249 -4.33 -1.14 -21.79
C ILE A 249 -4.20 -0.12 -22.93
N ASP A 250 -4.54 1.13 -22.71
CA ASP A 250 -4.41 2.19 -23.71
C ASP A 250 -2.93 2.43 -24.06
N LYS A 251 -2.54 1.89 -25.25
CA LYS A 251 -1.18 2.01 -25.79
C LYS A 251 -0.77 3.46 -26.06
N ASP A 252 -1.72 4.36 -26.28
CA ASP A 252 -1.44 5.76 -26.54
C ASP A 252 -1.22 6.55 -25.24
N ALA A 253 -1.91 6.21 -24.16
CA ALA A 253 -1.63 6.71 -22.81
C ALA A 253 -0.22 6.26 -22.35
N ARG A 254 0.17 5.01 -22.58
CA ARG A 254 1.53 4.52 -22.31
C ARG A 254 2.59 5.26 -23.12
N LYS A 255 2.36 5.54 -24.39
CA LYS A 255 3.29 6.33 -25.21
C LYS A 255 3.41 7.78 -24.73
N ALA A 256 2.31 8.38 -24.30
CA ALA A 256 2.31 9.73 -23.74
C ALA A 256 3.08 9.81 -22.42
N ALA A 257 2.88 8.85 -21.51
CA ALA A 257 3.62 8.72 -20.26
C ALA A 257 5.12 8.52 -20.50
N LYS A 258 5.50 7.60 -21.39
CA LYS A 258 6.90 7.35 -21.76
C LYS A 258 7.57 8.59 -22.41
N LYS A 259 6.83 9.37 -23.19
CA LYS A 259 7.31 10.60 -23.80
C LYS A 259 7.51 11.73 -22.76
N ALA A 260 6.65 11.78 -21.74
CA ALA A 260 6.78 12.70 -20.61
C ALA A 260 7.99 12.36 -19.73
N GLU A 261 8.20 11.08 -19.40
CA GLU A 261 9.38 10.59 -18.69
C GLU A 261 10.67 10.90 -19.45
N THR A 262 10.74 10.61 -20.74
CA THR A 262 11.92 10.90 -21.57
C THR A 262 12.23 12.41 -21.58
N LYS A 263 11.22 13.24 -21.63
CA LYS A 263 11.37 14.70 -21.57
C LYS A 263 11.90 15.18 -20.21
N TYR A 264 11.42 14.58 -19.11
CA TYR A 264 11.88 14.90 -17.76
C TYR A 264 13.36 14.54 -17.56
N PHE A 265 13.78 13.34 -17.98
CA PHE A 265 15.18 12.90 -17.85
C PHE A 265 16.14 13.57 -18.84
N SER A 266 15.66 14.15 -19.93
CA SER A 266 16.51 14.90 -20.89
C SER A 266 16.72 16.36 -20.51
N GLN A 267 16.02 16.89 -19.51
CA GLN A 267 16.12 18.27 -19.05
C GLN A 267 16.87 18.42 -17.71
N ASN A 268 17.25 17.34 -17.08
CA ASN A 268 18.05 17.23 -15.87
C ASN A 268 19.29 16.36 -16.12
#